data_ba38554137fe2285f1d14bc3ac35ca1a
#
_entry.id   ba38554137fe2285f1d14bc3ac35ca1a
#
_cell.length_a   1.000
_cell.length_b   1.000
_cell.length_c   1.000
_cell.angle_alpha   90.00
_cell.angle_beta   90.00
_cell.angle_gamma   90.00
#
_symmetry.space_group_name_H-M   'P 1'
#
loop_
_entity.id
_entity.type
_entity.pdbx_description
1 polymer ?
#
loop_
_entity_poly.entity_id
_entity_poly.type
_entity_poly.pdbx_seq_one_letter_code
_entity_poly.pdbx_strand_id
1 'polypeptide(L)'
;MSLVDKYYDYFYGKIVSAALRDNNKIYKGKTHAQCFLAEPYGVLRCAEQGFVTEKGIFVSRRKALKIAKHYNQIKYKHPPMNQLLSEDIL
;
A
#
# COMPACT_ATOMS: atom_id res chain seq x y z
N MET A 1 -6.78 21.40 12.57
CA MET A 1 -6.43 20.43 11.49
C MET A 1 -6.19 21.18 10.20
N SER A 2 -5.08 20.92 9.52
CA SER A 2 -4.75 21.59 8.26
C SER A 2 -5.62 21.07 7.11
N LEU A 3 -5.63 21.81 5.98
CA LEU A 3 -6.31 21.36 4.77
C LEU A 3 -5.68 20.06 4.22
N VAL A 4 -4.36 19.90 4.38
CA VAL A 4 -3.65 18.69 3.95
C VAL A 4 -4.13 17.48 4.75
N ASP A 5 -4.26 17.63 6.08
CA ASP A 5 -4.77 16.55 6.93
C ASP A 5 -6.18 16.14 6.53
N LYS A 6 -7.06 17.12 6.30
CA LYS A 6 -8.44 16.85 5.85
C LYS A 6 -8.47 16.13 4.51
N TYR A 7 -7.59 16.51 3.58
CA TYR A 7 -7.50 15.88 2.27
C TYR A 7 -7.18 14.39 2.41
N TYR A 8 -6.12 14.05 3.16
CA TYR A 8 -5.71 12.66 3.33
C TYR A 8 -6.76 11.86 4.07
N ASP A 9 -7.35 12.41 5.14
CA ASP A 9 -8.38 11.72 5.91
C ASP A 9 -9.63 11.46 5.08
N TYR A 10 -10.03 12.42 4.24
CA TYR A 10 -11.22 12.29 3.41
C TYR A 10 -11.04 11.24 2.31
N PHE A 11 -9.90 11.29 1.59
CA PHE A 11 -9.70 10.46 0.41
C PHE A 11 -9.09 9.10 0.71
N TYR A 12 -8.25 8.97 1.72
CA TYR A 12 -7.46 7.76 1.91
C TYR A 12 -7.51 7.17 3.30
N GLY A 13 -7.17 7.91 4.34
CA GLY A 13 -6.81 7.37 5.63
C GLY A 13 -5.45 6.69 5.58
N LYS A 14 -5.09 6.01 6.66
CA LYS A 14 -3.79 5.34 6.80
C LYS A 14 -3.68 4.15 5.85
N ILE A 15 -2.45 3.73 5.57
CA ILE A 15 -2.17 2.45 4.90
C ILE A 15 -2.49 1.32 5.87
N VAL A 16 -3.27 0.33 5.43
CA VAL A 16 -3.68 -0.79 6.30
C VAL A 16 -3.17 -2.14 5.83
N SER A 17 -2.88 -2.32 4.54
CA SER A 17 -2.35 -3.60 4.05
C SER A 17 -1.57 -3.42 2.76
N ALA A 18 -0.59 -4.31 2.53
CA ALA A 18 -0.02 -4.49 1.21
C ALA A 18 -1.08 -5.11 0.30
N ALA A 19 -0.98 -4.88 -1.00
CA ALA A 19 -1.97 -5.40 -1.94
C ALA A 19 -1.38 -5.60 -3.32
N LEU A 20 -2.00 -6.52 -4.06
CA LEU A 20 -1.77 -6.73 -5.49
C LEU A 20 -3.08 -6.49 -6.21
N ARG A 21 -3.03 -5.82 -7.36
CA ARG A 21 -4.20 -5.63 -8.19
C ARG A 21 -3.97 -6.30 -9.54
N ASP A 22 -4.88 -7.23 -9.87
CA ASP A 22 -4.89 -7.90 -11.17
C ASP A 22 -6.27 -7.70 -11.78
N ASN A 23 -6.30 -6.94 -12.88
CA ASN A 23 -7.55 -6.44 -13.46
C ASN A 23 -8.30 -5.62 -12.40
N ASN A 24 -9.51 -6.01 -12.03
CA ASN A 24 -10.28 -5.32 -11.00
C ASN A 24 -10.27 -6.05 -9.66
N LYS A 25 -9.41 -7.06 -9.51
CA LYS A 25 -9.37 -7.88 -8.30
C LYS A 25 -8.19 -7.48 -7.41
N ILE A 26 -8.45 -7.33 -6.11
CA ILE A 26 -7.47 -6.91 -5.11
C ILE A 26 -7.17 -8.08 -4.19
N TYR A 27 -5.88 -8.38 -4.01
CA TYR A 27 -5.38 -9.40 -3.10
C TYR A 27 -4.60 -8.71 -1.99
N LYS A 28 -5.01 -8.89 -0.73
CA LYS A 28 -4.44 -8.19 0.43
C LYS A 28 -3.59 -9.11 1.28
N GLY A 29 -2.60 -8.55 1.97
CA GLY A 29 -1.78 -9.25 2.94
C GLY A 29 -0.93 -8.26 3.73
N LYS A 30 -0.27 -8.72 4.80
CA LYS A 30 0.66 -7.87 5.56
C LYS A 30 1.85 -7.45 4.71
N THR A 31 2.34 -8.35 3.87
CA THR A 31 3.45 -8.10 2.95
C THR A 31 3.02 -8.47 1.54
N HIS A 32 3.76 -7.97 0.56
CA HIS A 32 3.53 -8.38 -0.83
C HIS A 32 3.77 -9.87 -1.04
N ALA A 33 4.73 -10.45 -0.31
CA ALA A 33 4.96 -11.90 -0.36
C ALA A 33 3.72 -12.68 0.04
N GLN A 34 3.02 -12.25 1.12
CA GLN A 34 1.77 -12.89 1.52
C GLN A 34 0.67 -12.73 0.47
N CYS A 35 0.63 -11.59 -0.20
CA CYS A 35 -0.34 -11.37 -1.29
C CYS A 35 -0.13 -12.38 -2.43
N PHE A 36 1.13 -12.63 -2.81
CA PHE A 36 1.45 -13.61 -3.84
C PHE A 36 1.08 -15.04 -3.41
N LEU A 37 1.23 -15.36 -2.13
CA LEU A 37 0.88 -16.68 -1.61
C LEU A 37 -0.63 -16.95 -1.62
N ALA A 38 -1.45 -15.91 -1.72
CA ALA A 38 -2.91 -16.07 -1.82
C ALA A 38 -3.34 -16.68 -3.17
N GLU A 39 -2.45 -16.71 -4.15
CA GLU A 39 -2.73 -17.27 -5.47
C GLU A 39 -1.80 -18.44 -5.76
N PRO A 40 -2.30 -19.70 -5.66
CA PRO A 40 -1.43 -20.87 -5.75
C PRO A 40 -0.82 -21.14 -7.12
N TYR A 41 -1.33 -20.54 -8.17
CA TYR A 41 -0.88 -20.85 -9.53
C TYR A 41 0.04 -19.78 -10.13
N GLY A 42 0.44 -18.81 -9.33
CA GLY A 42 1.38 -17.79 -9.78
C GLY A 42 0.83 -16.84 -10.85
N VAL A 43 -0.48 -16.74 -10.99
CA VAL A 43 -1.11 -15.87 -11.98
C VAL A 43 -0.91 -14.38 -11.65
N LEU A 44 -0.45 -14.07 -10.44
CA LEU A 44 -0.23 -12.69 -9.99
C LEU A 44 1.13 -12.12 -10.38
N ARG A 45 1.92 -12.82 -11.19
CA ARG A 45 3.26 -12.36 -11.56
C ARG A 45 3.30 -10.97 -12.16
N CYS A 46 2.29 -10.63 -12.95
CA CYS A 46 2.19 -9.33 -13.62
C CYS A 46 1.26 -8.37 -12.92
N ALA A 47 0.80 -8.72 -11.71
CA ALA A 47 -0.11 -7.86 -10.96
C ALA A 47 0.60 -6.57 -10.51
N GLU A 48 -0.15 -5.49 -10.48
CA GLU A 48 0.34 -4.22 -9.95
C GLU A 48 0.50 -4.32 -8.44
N GLN A 49 1.69 -3.95 -7.92
CA GLN A 49 1.96 -3.97 -6.49
C GLN A 49 1.65 -2.60 -5.89
N GLY A 50 0.92 -2.60 -4.80
CA GLY A 50 0.54 -1.37 -4.11
C GLY A 50 0.07 -1.65 -2.70
N PHE A 51 -0.84 -0.80 -2.21
CA PHE A 51 -1.37 -0.89 -0.85
C PHE A 51 -2.84 -0.52 -0.86
N VAL A 52 -3.53 -0.88 0.22
CA VAL A 52 -4.92 -0.49 0.46
C VAL A 52 -4.97 0.38 1.70
N THR A 53 -5.79 1.44 1.63
CA THR A 53 -5.97 2.40 2.72
C THR A 53 -7.17 2.02 3.57
N GLU A 54 -7.35 2.75 4.70
CA GLU A 54 -8.52 2.60 5.58
C GLU A 54 -9.84 2.77 4.84
N LYS A 55 -9.87 3.58 3.79
CA LYS A 55 -11.06 3.80 2.96
C LYS A 55 -11.29 2.71 1.93
N GLY A 56 -10.44 1.69 1.89
CA GLY A 56 -10.55 0.61 0.92
C GLY A 56 -10.03 0.96 -0.47
N ILE A 57 -9.21 2.00 -0.58
CA ILE A 57 -8.69 2.48 -1.85
C ILE A 57 -7.33 1.83 -2.13
N PHE A 58 -7.20 1.23 -3.33
CA PHE A 58 -5.90 0.76 -3.79
C PHE A 58 -5.06 1.94 -4.27
N VAL A 59 -3.82 2.01 -3.80
CA VAL A 59 -2.88 3.06 -4.20
C VAL A 59 -1.56 2.43 -4.63
N SER A 60 -0.85 3.10 -5.55
CA SER A 60 0.46 2.67 -5.99
C SER A 60 1.48 2.79 -4.85
N ARG A 61 2.64 2.15 -5.02
CA ARG A 61 3.74 2.28 -4.04
C ARG A 61 4.20 3.71 -3.85
N ARG A 62 4.18 4.53 -4.91
CA ARG A 62 4.55 5.95 -4.82
C ARG A 62 3.54 6.74 -4.02
N LYS A 63 2.25 6.55 -4.32
CA LYS A 63 1.18 7.24 -3.59
C LYS A 63 1.15 6.79 -2.13
N ALA A 64 1.32 5.49 -1.90
CA ALA A 64 1.36 4.92 -0.57
C ALA A 64 2.49 5.51 0.28
N LEU A 65 3.65 5.81 -0.33
CA LEU A 65 4.75 6.46 0.38
C LEU A 65 4.34 7.82 0.92
N LYS A 66 3.66 8.63 0.12
CA LYS A 66 3.16 9.94 0.55
C LYS A 66 2.17 9.81 1.70
N ILE A 67 1.26 8.86 1.59
CA ILE A 67 0.25 8.61 2.65
C ILE A 67 0.93 8.15 3.94
N ALA A 68 1.85 7.18 3.85
CA ALA A 68 2.56 6.66 5.01
C ALA A 68 3.40 7.74 5.71
N LYS A 69 4.04 8.62 4.94
CA LYS A 69 4.78 9.76 5.49
C LYS A 69 3.85 10.72 6.23
N HIS A 70 2.71 11.03 5.63
CA HIS A 70 1.74 11.94 6.23
C HIS A 70 1.26 11.43 7.59
N TYR A 71 1.01 10.12 7.72
CA TYR A 71 0.52 9.51 8.94
C TYR A 71 1.64 8.96 9.84
N ASN A 72 2.90 9.25 9.50
CA ASN A 72 4.06 8.82 10.30
C ASN A 72 4.10 7.30 10.50
N GLN A 73 3.82 6.55 9.46
CA GLN A 73 3.75 5.08 9.52
C GLN A 73 5.08 4.40 9.21
N ILE A 74 6.07 5.13 8.65
CA ILE A 74 7.34 4.53 8.22
C ILE A 74 8.24 4.34 9.44
N LYS A 75 8.63 3.10 9.71
CA LYS A 75 9.53 2.74 10.80
C LYS A 75 10.99 2.80 10.35
N TYR A 76 11.28 2.26 9.18
CA TYR A 76 12.61 2.29 8.58
C TYR A 76 12.46 2.25 7.06
N LYS A 77 13.00 3.24 6.36
CA LYS A 77 12.84 3.31 4.91
C LYS A 77 13.95 2.53 4.20
N HIS A 78 13.53 1.52 3.45
CA HIS A 78 14.41 0.72 2.60
C HIS A 78 14.43 1.26 1.16
N PRO A 79 15.54 1.08 0.41
CA PRO A 79 15.52 1.41 -1.02
C PRO A 79 14.49 0.55 -1.78
N PRO A 80 13.87 1.08 -2.83
CA PRO A 80 14.03 2.41 -3.40
C PRO A 80 13.31 3.48 -2.56
N MET A 81 13.89 4.68 -2.52
CA MET A 81 13.42 5.73 -1.61
C MET A 81 12.12 6.41 -2.06
N ASN A 82 11.71 6.21 -3.30
CA ASN A 82 10.51 6.85 -3.88
C ASN A 82 9.28 5.93 -3.93
N GLN A 83 9.37 4.76 -3.33
CA GLN A 83 8.27 3.78 -3.29
C GLN A 83 8.18 3.17 -1.91
N LEU A 84 6.95 2.93 -1.44
CA LEU A 84 6.75 2.25 -0.17
C LEU A 84 6.91 0.73 -0.35
N LEU A 85 7.66 0.12 0.55
CA LEU A 85 7.75 -1.33 0.68
C LEU A 85 7.00 -1.78 1.92
N SER A 86 6.47 -3.01 1.91
CA SER A 86 5.76 -3.50 3.10
C SER A 86 6.65 -3.58 4.33
N GLU A 87 7.97 -3.83 4.16
CA GLU A 87 8.94 -3.83 5.26
C GLU A 87 9.12 -2.46 5.90
N ASP A 88 8.82 -1.38 5.19
CA ASP A 88 9.02 -0.01 5.71
C ASP A 88 8.06 0.30 6.86
N ILE A 89 6.92 -0.38 6.93
CA ILE A 89 5.84 -0.10 7.88
C ILE A 89 5.48 -1.30 8.77
N LEU A 90 6.24 -2.37 8.69
CA LEU A 90 6.03 -3.55 9.55
C LEU A 90 6.37 -3.29 11.01
#